data_64d7b3c5a823466a0d9d2a5f85a2240f
#
_entry.id   64d7b3c5a823466a0d9d2a5f85a2240f
#
_cell.length_a   1.000
_cell.length_b   1.000
_cell.length_c   1.000
_cell.angle_alpha   90.00
_cell.angle_beta   90.00
_cell.angle_gamma   90.00
#
_symmetry.space_group_name_H-M   'P 1'
#
loop_
_entity.id
_entity.type
_entity.pdbx_description
1 polymer ?
#
loop_
_entity_poly.entity_id
_entity_poly.type
_entity_poly.pdbx_seq_one_letter_code
_entity_poly.pdbx_strand_id
1 'polypeptide(L)'
;TCFNHFKENIRRELRVRSDKTYREFMTKIETVLAGKLADSTLTQKLFNLYQDYREDPVAVTVLTNIQKYLPELTGYRGIPRSPVTSNMIEGLNSHLETRLFGLRSFQSVTHARLWFNGYVLKRRLTKFTDCRGKFRSLNGKCGAELTKKPEVDIPRLF
;
A
#
# COMPACT_ATOMS: atom_id res chain seq x y z
N THR A 1 3.81 -6.68 5.78
CA THR A 1 4.50 -6.47 4.48
C THR A 1 3.54 -5.86 3.46
N CYS A 2 3.93 -4.77 2.77
CA CYS A 2 3.13 -4.17 1.71
C CYS A 2 3.15 -5.05 0.46
N PHE A 3 1.97 -5.37 -0.06
CA PHE A 3 1.82 -6.23 -1.24
C PHE A 3 2.54 -5.70 -2.50
N ASN A 4 2.49 -4.38 -2.73
CA ASN A 4 3.18 -3.77 -3.87
C ASN A 4 4.70 -3.85 -3.73
N HIS A 5 5.24 -3.55 -2.54
CA HIS A 5 6.67 -3.67 -2.27
C HIS A 5 7.16 -5.11 -2.39
N PHE A 6 6.36 -6.07 -1.91
CA PHE A 6 6.69 -7.47 -2.03
C PHE A 6 6.80 -7.91 -3.51
N LYS A 7 5.82 -7.54 -4.35
CA LYS A 7 5.89 -7.80 -5.80
C LYS A 7 7.10 -7.13 -6.46
N GLU A 8 7.39 -5.89 -6.08
CA GLU A 8 8.54 -5.18 -6.66
C GLU A 8 9.87 -5.80 -6.25
N ASN A 9 9.98 -6.34 -5.04
CA ASN A 9 11.15 -7.08 -4.61
C ASN A 9 11.36 -8.35 -5.45
N ILE A 10 10.27 -9.12 -5.71
CA ILE A 10 10.34 -10.28 -6.61
C ILE A 10 10.78 -9.86 -8.01
N ARG A 11 10.23 -8.76 -8.57
CA ARG A 11 10.65 -8.26 -9.89
C ARG A 11 12.13 -7.91 -9.96
N ARG A 12 12.68 -7.34 -8.87
CA ARG A 12 14.12 -7.03 -8.76
C ARG A 12 14.95 -8.29 -8.66
N GLU A 13 14.55 -9.25 -7.83
CA GLU A 13 15.21 -10.55 -7.66
C GLU A 13 15.30 -11.30 -8.99
N LEU A 14 14.18 -11.36 -9.72
CA LEU A 14 14.09 -11.96 -11.05
C LEU A 14 14.67 -11.10 -12.18
N ARG A 15 15.14 -9.89 -11.91
CA ARG A 15 15.69 -8.93 -12.90
C ARG A 15 14.79 -8.70 -14.11
N VAL A 16 13.46 -8.76 -13.95
CA VAL A 16 12.47 -8.76 -15.05
C VAL A 16 12.54 -7.52 -15.93
N ARG A 17 13.14 -6.41 -15.44
CA ARG A 17 13.31 -5.17 -16.22
C ARG A 17 14.45 -5.27 -17.25
N SER A 18 15.53 -5.94 -16.89
CA SER A 18 16.74 -6.09 -17.73
C SER A 18 16.78 -7.42 -18.48
N ASP A 19 16.16 -8.47 -17.91
CA ASP A 19 16.15 -9.82 -18.44
C ASP A 19 14.71 -10.27 -18.74
N LYS A 20 14.49 -10.90 -19.88
CA LYS A 20 13.17 -11.40 -20.32
C LYS A 20 12.89 -12.82 -19.80
N THR A 21 13.91 -13.54 -19.33
CA THR A 21 13.84 -14.97 -18.96
C THR A 21 12.68 -15.27 -18.01
N TYR A 22 12.50 -14.45 -16.96
CA TYR A 22 11.47 -14.68 -15.94
C TYR A 22 10.20 -13.83 -16.12
N ARG A 23 9.98 -13.19 -17.28
CA ARG A 23 8.78 -12.36 -17.48
C ARG A 23 7.50 -13.16 -17.42
N GLU A 24 7.46 -14.32 -18.06
CA GLU A 24 6.27 -15.19 -18.05
C GLU A 24 6.00 -15.69 -16.63
N PHE A 25 7.02 -16.16 -15.93
CA PHE A 25 6.92 -16.60 -14.54
C PHE A 25 6.40 -15.49 -13.63
N MET A 26 6.94 -14.26 -13.75
CA MET A 26 6.46 -13.11 -12.99
C MET A 26 4.99 -12.78 -13.28
N THR A 27 4.57 -12.86 -14.54
CA THR A 27 3.17 -12.66 -14.95
C THR A 27 2.24 -13.68 -14.29
N LYS A 28 2.65 -14.95 -14.24
CA LYS A 28 1.90 -16.01 -13.56
C LYS A 28 1.78 -15.72 -12.06
N ILE A 29 2.89 -15.34 -11.39
CA ILE A 29 2.89 -14.93 -9.98
C ILE A 29 1.92 -13.75 -9.77
N GLU A 30 2.00 -12.71 -10.57
CA GLU A 30 1.13 -11.53 -10.45
C GLU A 30 -0.33 -11.88 -10.61
N THR A 31 -0.67 -12.76 -11.54
CA THR A 31 -2.04 -13.24 -11.76
C THR A 31 -2.56 -14.00 -10.54
N VAL A 32 -1.74 -14.87 -9.97
CA VAL A 32 -2.09 -15.63 -8.75
C VAL A 32 -2.28 -14.70 -7.55
N LEU A 33 -1.37 -13.75 -7.37
CA LEU A 33 -1.40 -12.85 -6.23
C LEU A 33 -2.44 -11.71 -6.37
N ALA A 34 -2.78 -11.26 -7.59
CA ALA A 34 -3.75 -10.19 -7.81
C ALA A 34 -5.20 -10.61 -7.55
N GLY A 35 -5.50 -11.91 -7.62
CA GLY A 35 -6.84 -12.45 -7.41
C GLY A 35 -7.28 -12.33 -5.94
N LYS A 36 -8.56 -11.99 -5.72
CA LYS A 36 -9.22 -12.16 -4.41
C LYS A 36 -9.60 -13.63 -4.21
N LEU A 37 -8.62 -14.51 -4.38
CA LEU A 37 -8.82 -15.96 -4.30
C LEU A 37 -8.97 -16.40 -2.84
N ALA A 38 -9.77 -17.42 -2.59
CA ALA A 38 -9.77 -18.09 -1.30
C ALA A 38 -8.37 -18.66 -1.00
N ASP A 39 -8.00 -18.75 0.26
CA ASP A 39 -6.65 -19.16 0.67
C ASP A 39 -6.29 -20.58 0.16
N SER A 40 -7.27 -21.51 0.15
CA SER A 40 -7.08 -22.84 -0.42
C SER A 40 -6.77 -22.81 -1.92
N THR A 41 -7.50 -21.98 -2.68
CA THR A 41 -7.29 -21.80 -4.13
C THR A 41 -5.94 -21.15 -4.42
N LEU A 42 -5.55 -20.17 -3.59
CA LEU A 42 -4.26 -19.48 -3.69
C LEU A 42 -3.12 -20.46 -3.45
N THR A 43 -3.20 -21.25 -2.37
CA THR A 43 -2.21 -22.28 -2.05
C THR A 43 -2.10 -23.32 -3.16
N GLN A 44 -3.23 -23.79 -3.70
CA GLN A 44 -3.23 -24.75 -4.81
C GLN A 44 -2.56 -24.18 -6.07
N LYS A 45 -2.83 -22.91 -6.42
CA LYS A 45 -2.20 -22.28 -7.58
C LYS A 45 -0.70 -22.07 -7.39
N LEU A 46 -0.26 -21.71 -6.20
CA LEU A 46 1.17 -21.63 -5.88
C LEU A 46 1.85 -23.00 -5.94
N PHE A 47 1.17 -24.04 -5.47
CA PHE A 47 1.67 -25.41 -5.58
C PHE A 47 1.81 -25.85 -7.05
N ASN A 48 0.84 -25.56 -7.89
CA ASN A 48 0.91 -25.85 -9.34
C ASN A 48 2.10 -25.11 -9.99
N LEU A 49 2.30 -23.83 -9.66
CA LEU A 49 3.47 -23.08 -10.15
C LEU A 49 4.78 -23.71 -9.65
N TYR A 50 4.82 -24.19 -8.41
CA TYR A 50 6.00 -24.90 -7.90
C TYR A 50 6.28 -26.16 -8.70
N GLN A 51 5.27 -26.96 -9.06
CA GLN A 51 5.44 -28.14 -9.89
C GLN A 51 5.93 -27.80 -11.30
N ASP A 52 5.41 -26.74 -11.91
CA ASP A 52 5.81 -26.28 -13.25
C ASP A 52 7.27 -25.82 -13.30
N TYR A 53 7.78 -25.24 -12.22
CA TYR A 53 9.12 -24.62 -12.15
C TYR A 53 10.08 -25.31 -11.17
N ARG A 54 9.80 -26.54 -10.74
CA ARG A 54 10.58 -27.26 -9.73
C ARG A 54 12.05 -27.47 -10.08
N GLU A 55 12.38 -27.50 -11.38
CA GLU A 55 13.75 -27.68 -11.88
C GLU A 55 14.55 -26.36 -11.91
N ASP A 56 13.89 -25.22 -11.69
CA ASP A 56 14.51 -23.90 -11.67
C ASP A 56 14.74 -23.42 -10.23
N PRO A 57 15.99 -23.41 -9.73
CA PRO A 57 16.29 -23.06 -8.36
C PRO A 57 15.92 -21.60 -8.00
N VAL A 58 15.95 -20.69 -8.98
CA VAL A 58 15.59 -19.29 -8.76
C VAL A 58 14.07 -19.16 -8.56
N ALA A 59 13.29 -19.81 -9.44
CA ALA A 59 11.83 -19.84 -9.32
C ALA A 59 11.38 -20.53 -8.02
N VAL A 60 12.01 -21.62 -7.63
CA VAL A 60 11.75 -22.34 -6.36
C VAL A 60 12.01 -21.43 -5.17
N THR A 61 13.12 -20.69 -5.16
CA THR A 61 13.45 -19.75 -4.08
C THR A 61 12.39 -18.67 -3.94
N VAL A 62 11.95 -18.07 -5.07
CA VAL A 62 10.91 -17.05 -5.08
C VAL A 62 9.58 -17.61 -4.57
N LEU A 63 9.16 -18.81 -5.02
CA LEU A 63 7.91 -19.43 -4.57
C LEU A 63 7.94 -19.80 -3.09
N THR A 64 9.07 -20.25 -2.57
CA THR A 64 9.26 -20.50 -1.14
C THR A 64 9.15 -19.21 -0.33
N ASN A 65 9.74 -18.13 -0.81
CA ASN A 65 9.61 -16.82 -0.19
C ASN A 65 8.14 -16.32 -0.20
N ILE A 66 7.42 -16.51 -1.31
CA ILE A 66 5.99 -16.17 -1.38
C ILE A 66 5.22 -16.98 -0.33
N GLN A 67 5.43 -18.28 -0.24
CA GLN A 67 4.74 -19.13 0.73
C GLN A 67 5.03 -18.71 2.18
N LYS A 68 6.27 -18.38 2.50
CA LYS A 68 6.69 -17.90 3.81
C LYS A 68 5.96 -16.63 4.23
N TYR A 69 5.82 -15.66 3.32
CA TYR A 69 5.17 -14.36 3.59
C TYR A 69 3.66 -14.36 3.33
N LEU A 70 3.10 -15.46 2.85
CA LEU A 70 1.68 -15.55 2.49
C LEU A 70 0.73 -15.15 3.64
N PRO A 71 0.94 -15.57 4.91
CA PRO A 71 0.09 -15.15 6.02
C PRO A 71 0.07 -13.62 6.21
N GLU A 72 1.23 -12.96 6.08
CA GLU A 72 1.33 -11.50 6.17
C GLU A 72 0.66 -10.80 4.98
N LEU A 73 0.79 -11.37 3.77
CA LEU A 73 0.21 -10.83 2.54
C LEU A 73 -1.30 -10.98 2.49
N THR A 74 -1.88 -11.95 3.20
CA THR A 74 -3.32 -12.22 3.22
C THR A 74 -4.01 -11.77 4.50
N GLY A 75 -3.26 -11.42 5.55
CA GLY A 75 -3.78 -11.05 6.87
C GLY A 75 -4.80 -9.91 6.88
N TYR A 76 -4.76 -9.00 5.87
CA TYR A 76 -5.75 -7.93 5.72
C TYR A 76 -7.16 -8.45 5.39
N ARG A 77 -7.31 -9.69 4.88
CA ARG A 77 -8.58 -10.26 4.41
C ARG A 77 -9.60 -10.42 5.53
N GLY A 78 -9.14 -10.66 6.77
CA GLY A 78 -9.97 -10.74 7.96
C GLY A 78 -10.48 -9.38 8.48
N ILE A 79 -9.98 -8.27 7.92
CA ILE A 79 -10.31 -6.92 8.39
C ILE A 79 -11.22 -6.23 7.36
N PRO A 80 -12.51 -5.98 7.68
CA PRO A 80 -13.42 -5.31 6.76
C PRO A 80 -12.86 -3.97 6.27
N ARG A 81 -12.87 -3.75 4.95
CA ARG A 81 -12.40 -2.51 4.30
C ARG A 81 -10.91 -2.20 4.48
N SER A 82 -10.11 -3.16 4.92
CA SER A 82 -8.66 -2.98 4.98
C SER A 82 -8.10 -2.74 3.58
N PRO A 83 -7.24 -1.73 3.39
CA PRO A 83 -6.55 -1.54 2.12
C PRO A 83 -5.51 -2.66 1.89
N VAL A 84 -5.40 -3.10 0.65
CA VAL A 84 -4.43 -4.14 0.23
C VAL A 84 -2.99 -3.62 0.24
N THR A 85 -2.83 -2.30 0.20
CA THR A 85 -1.51 -1.65 0.09
C THR A 85 -1.37 -0.50 1.07
N SER A 86 -0.14 -0.17 1.44
CA SER A 86 0.21 0.98 2.28
C SER A 86 0.31 2.30 1.51
N ASN A 87 -0.05 2.33 0.22
CA ASN A 87 0.11 3.52 -0.63
C ASN A 87 -0.51 4.79 -0.05
N MET A 88 -1.64 4.67 0.67
CA MET A 88 -2.28 5.84 1.30
C MET A 88 -1.41 6.42 2.42
N ILE A 89 -0.81 5.55 3.24
CA ILE A 89 0.08 5.97 4.34
C ILE A 89 1.40 6.48 3.77
N GLU A 90 1.93 5.83 2.74
CA GLU A 90 3.14 6.26 2.03
C GLU A 90 2.96 7.63 1.39
N GLY A 91 1.81 7.88 0.73
CA GLY A 91 1.47 9.20 0.21
C GLY A 91 1.34 10.26 1.31
N LEU A 92 0.77 9.91 2.48
CA LEU A 92 0.73 10.79 3.63
C LEU A 92 2.13 11.10 4.17
N ASN A 93 2.97 10.08 4.32
CA ASN A 93 4.34 10.22 4.80
C ASN A 93 5.19 11.07 3.85
N SER A 94 5.14 10.81 2.54
CA SER A 94 5.84 11.61 1.53
C SER A 94 5.44 13.09 1.58
N HIS A 95 4.14 13.36 1.73
CA HIS A 95 3.65 14.73 1.87
C HIS A 95 4.12 15.38 3.18
N LEU A 96 4.17 14.61 4.27
CA LEU A 96 4.70 15.05 5.57
C LEU A 96 6.20 15.35 5.47
N GLU A 97 6.98 14.43 4.90
CA GLU A 97 8.43 14.59 4.68
C GLU A 97 8.76 15.85 3.89
N THR A 98 8.00 16.10 2.80
CA THR A 98 8.16 17.33 2.00
C THR A 98 7.97 18.60 2.86
N ARG A 99 7.07 18.58 3.83
CA ARG A 99 6.83 19.71 4.74
C ARG A 99 7.89 19.81 5.83
N LEU A 100 8.37 18.67 6.32
CA LEU A 100 9.44 18.61 7.32
C LEU A 100 10.80 19.01 6.75
N PHE A 101 11.03 18.75 5.45
CA PHE A 101 12.33 19.07 4.79
C PHE A 101 12.69 20.55 4.88
N GLY A 102 11.70 21.45 4.90
CA GLY A 102 11.91 22.89 5.07
C GLY A 102 12.15 23.32 6.54
N LEU A 103 11.99 22.41 7.51
CA LEU A 103 12.21 22.70 8.92
C LEU A 103 13.62 22.28 9.32
N ARG A 104 14.39 23.19 9.91
CA ARG A 104 15.73 22.86 10.41
C ARG A 104 15.66 21.96 11.67
N SER A 105 14.78 22.29 12.61
CA SER A 105 14.54 21.52 13.84
C SER A 105 13.29 22.03 14.56
N PHE A 106 12.82 21.25 15.54
CA PHE A 106 11.85 21.72 16.51
C PHE A 106 12.54 22.17 17.79
N GLN A 107 12.12 23.31 18.34
CA GLN A 107 12.70 23.86 19.57
C GLN A 107 12.42 22.99 20.79
N SER A 108 11.33 22.22 20.79
CA SER A 108 10.93 21.33 21.87
C SER A 108 9.96 20.25 21.37
N VAL A 109 9.77 19.20 22.17
CA VAL A 109 8.76 18.17 21.92
C VAL A 109 7.35 18.78 21.87
N THR A 110 7.06 19.75 22.71
CA THR A 110 5.77 20.46 22.70
C THR A 110 5.57 21.20 21.39
N HIS A 111 6.58 21.92 20.89
CA HIS A 111 6.53 22.59 19.59
C HIS A 111 6.29 21.57 18.46
N ALA A 112 7.00 20.44 18.47
CA ALA A 112 6.78 19.38 17.50
C ALA A 112 5.33 18.85 17.52
N ARG A 113 4.79 18.57 18.72
CA ARG A 113 3.39 18.11 18.87
C ARG A 113 2.38 19.13 18.33
N LEU A 114 2.54 20.40 18.64
CA LEU A 114 1.67 21.46 18.16
C LEU A 114 1.71 21.55 16.62
N TRP A 115 2.91 21.48 16.03
CA TRP A 115 3.08 21.50 14.59
C TRP A 115 2.42 20.30 13.92
N PHE A 116 2.63 19.07 14.43
CA PHE A 116 2.00 17.87 13.88
C PHE A 116 0.49 17.91 14.01
N ASN A 117 -0.05 18.36 15.13
CA ASN A 117 -1.50 18.50 15.32
C ASN A 117 -2.07 19.52 14.33
N GLY A 118 -1.41 20.66 14.14
CA GLY A 118 -1.79 21.65 13.13
C GLY A 118 -1.74 21.11 11.69
N TYR A 119 -0.69 20.35 11.36
CA TYR A 119 -0.56 19.69 10.07
C TYR A 119 -1.70 18.70 9.80
N VAL A 120 -2.01 17.82 10.77
CA VAL A 120 -3.09 16.83 10.63
C VAL A 120 -4.44 17.53 10.52
N LEU A 121 -4.70 18.54 11.35
CA LEU A 121 -5.94 19.31 11.32
C LEU A 121 -6.12 20.01 9.98
N LYS A 122 -5.11 20.75 9.51
CA LYS A 122 -5.13 21.41 8.20
C LYS A 122 -5.44 20.40 7.10
N ARG A 123 -4.74 19.26 7.07
CA ARG A 123 -4.94 18.23 6.04
C ARG A 123 -6.35 17.65 6.07
N ARG A 124 -6.92 17.44 7.25
CA ARG A 124 -8.30 16.91 7.40
C ARG A 124 -9.36 17.91 6.97
N LEU A 125 -9.10 19.21 7.13
CA LEU A 125 -10.05 20.28 6.79
C LEU A 125 -9.86 20.84 5.38
N THR A 126 -8.70 20.58 4.74
CA THR A 126 -8.46 21.01 3.35
C THR A 126 -9.31 20.19 2.38
N LYS A 127 -10.02 20.88 1.48
CA LYS A 127 -10.85 20.26 0.46
C LYS A 127 -10.00 19.57 -0.60
N PHE A 128 -10.47 18.42 -1.09
CA PHE A 128 -9.88 17.76 -2.25
C PHE A 128 -10.21 18.57 -3.52
N THR A 129 -9.21 18.77 -4.39
CA THR A 129 -9.35 19.54 -5.63
C THR A 129 -9.03 18.74 -6.89
N ASP A 130 -8.17 17.72 -6.78
CA ASP A 130 -7.58 17.02 -7.93
C ASP A 130 -7.94 15.53 -8.00
N CYS A 131 -9.06 15.14 -7.39
CA CYS A 131 -9.50 13.74 -7.44
C CYS A 131 -9.99 13.37 -8.84
N ARG A 132 -9.50 12.22 -9.36
CA ARG A 132 -9.82 11.72 -10.70
C ARG A 132 -10.49 10.34 -10.65
N GLY A 133 -11.06 9.92 -11.79
CA GLY A 133 -11.70 8.62 -11.93
C GLY A 133 -12.80 8.41 -10.89
N LYS A 134 -12.81 7.26 -10.22
CA LYS A 134 -13.79 6.88 -9.19
C LYS A 134 -13.79 7.80 -7.95
N PHE A 135 -12.77 8.61 -7.77
CA PHE A 135 -12.66 9.53 -6.64
C PHE A 135 -13.10 10.96 -6.97
N ARG A 136 -13.51 11.25 -8.20
CA ARG A 136 -13.91 12.61 -8.65
C ARG A 136 -15.01 13.22 -7.78
N SER A 137 -15.92 12.41 -7.24
CA SER A 137 -17.00 12.83 -6.34
C SER A 137 -16.54 13.34 -4.97
N LEU A 138 -15.24 13.19 -4.64
CA LEU A 138 -14.66 13.70 -3.41
C LEU A 138 -14.21 15.16 -3.55
N ASN A 139 -14.08 15.71 -4.77
CA ASN A 139 -13.71 17.09 -4.97
C ASN A 139 -14.71 18.03 -4.28
N GLY A 140 -14.19 19.03 -3.60
CA GLY A 140 -14.97 19.96 -2.78
C GLY A 140 -15.29 19.48 -1.36
N LYS A 141 -15.07 18.17 -1.06
CA LYS A 141 -15.21 17.60 0.28
C LYS A 141 -13.86 17.58 0.98
N CYS A 142 -13.85 17.53 2.31
CA CYS A 142 -12.64 17.34 3.08
C CYS A 142 -12.63 16.00 3.83
N GLY A 143 -11.45 15.58 4.33
CA GLY A 143 -11.30 14.31 5.02
C GLY A 143 -12.15 14.20 6.30
N ALA A 144 -12.42 15.32 6.96
CA ALA A 144 -13.26 15.36 8.16
C ALA A 144 -14.73 15.08 7.84
N GLU A 145 -15.26 15.61 6.74
CA GLU A 145 -16.64 15.36 6.29
C GLU A 145 -16.89 13.91 5.89
N LEU A 146 -15.82 13.19 5.52
CA LEU A 146 -15.90 11.78 5.11
C LEU A 146 -15.77 10.81 6.28
N THR A 147 -15.55 11.29 7.51
CA THR A 147 -15.52 10.43 8.69
C THR A 147 -16.92 10.02 9.11
N LYS A 148 -17.05 8.78 9.62
CA LYS A 148 -18.35 8.17 9.99
C LYS A 148 -19.01 8.74 11.25
N LYS A 149 -18.43 9.73 11.91
CA LYS A 149 -19.03 10.46 13.04
C LYS A 149 -19.27 11.91 12.65
N PRO A 150 -20.44 12.22 12.06
CA PRO A 150 -20.76 13.57 11.57
C PRO A 150 -21.09 14.58 12.68
N GLU A 151 -21.05 14.18 13.94
CA GLU A 151 -21.49 15.00 15.08
C GLU A 151 -20.42 16.04 15.53
N VAL A 152 -19.28 16.08 14.87
CA VAL A 152 -18.27 17.11 15.15
C VAL A 152 -18.49 18.30 14.24
N ASP A 153 -18.86 19.43 14.82
CA ASP A 153 -18.89 20.72 14.09
C ASP A 153 -17.46 21.03 13.59
N ILE A 154 -17.31 21.11 12.29
CA ILE A 154 -16.01 21.31 11.64
C ILE A 154 -15.82 22.80 11.44
N PRO A 155 -14.91 23.45 12.19
CA PRO A 155 -14.67 24.87 12.02
C PRO A 155 -14.12 25.15 10.61
N ARG A 156 -14.64 26.19 9.96
CA ARG A 156 -14.11 26.71 8.69
C ARG A 156 -12.84 27.50 8.97
N LEU A 157 -11.72 26.80 9.17
CA LEU A 157 -10.45 27.43 9.52
C LEU A 157 -9.57 27.77 8.32
N PHE A 158 -9.93 27.28 7.10
CA PHE A 158 -9.12 27.44 5.88
C PHE A 158 -10.01 27.62 4.65
#